data_dd753613ea162eec6cd55cffa0c0741b
#
_entry.id   dd753613ea162eec6cd55cffa0c0741b
#
_cell.length_a   1.000
_cell.length_b   1.000
_cell.length_c   1.000
_cell.angle_alpha   90.00
_cell.angle_beta   90.00
_cell.angle_gamma   90.00
#
_symmetry.space_group_name_H-M   'P 1'
#
loop_
_entity.id
_entity.type
_entity.pdbx_description
1 polymer ?
#
loop_
_entity_poly.entity_id
_entity_poly.type
_entity_poly.pdbx_seq_one_letter_code
_entity_poly.pdbx_strand_id
1 'polypeptide(L)'
;MQGLSPRQDKILQFITEFQAEYNFPPSTREICAHFGFASPKAAIDHLKALEKKGYLQIHSGKSRGITMLKPHPASMKGIPILGRIAAGLPVLAVENIEDTLPVERHFFGEEECFAIWVYGDSMTGAHIEDGDCVIVRVREKAENGDVVAALIDDEVTLKYFYQKKDKTIELRPANLKYRP
;
A
#
# COMPACT_ATOMS: atom_id res chain seq x y z
N MET A 1 -5.09 -7.85 -13.32
CA MET A 1 -5.44 -8.70 -12.14
C MET A 1 -6.58 -8.02 -11.40
N GLN A 2 -7.59 -8.74 -10.91
CA GLN A 2 -8.66 -8.11 -10.12
C GLN A 2 -8.15 -7.84 -8.71
N GLY A 3 -8.21 -6.60 -8.25
CA GLY A 3 -7.87 -6.20 -6.89
C GLY A 3 -8.70 -6.90 -5.81
N LEU A 4 -8.35 -6.73 -4.54
CA LEU A 4 -9.11 -7.26 -3.42
C LEU A 4 -10.45 -6.53 -3.29
N SER A 5 -11.53 -7.27 -2.97
CA SER A 5 -12.73 -6.59 -2.48
C SER A 5 -12.49 -6.04 -1.08
N PRO A 6 -13.25 -5.01 -0.63
CA PRO A 6 -13.06 -4.43 0.71
C PRO A 6 -13.16 -5.47 1.84
N ARG A 7 -13.94 -6.52 1.64
CA ARG A 7 -14.06 -7.62 2.61
C ARG A 7 -12.88 -8.56 2.59
N GLN A 8 -12.34 -8.86 1.41
CA GLN A 8 -11.13 -9.67 1.26
C GLN A 8 -9.91 -8.97 1.84
N ASP A 9 -9.81 -7.66 1.62
CA ASP A 9 -8.76 -6.81 2.15
C ASP A 9 -8.72 -6.86 3.68
N LYS A 10 -9.84 -6.62 4.35
CA LYS A 10 -9.96 -6.73 5.82
C LYS A 10 -9.62 -8.12 6.35
N ILE A 11 -9.99 -9.19 5.63
CA ILE A 11 -9.68 -10.56 6.04
C ILE A 11 -8.17 -10.81 5.92
N LEU A 12 -7.54 -10.36 4.86
CA LEU A 12 -6.10 -10.47 4.67
C LEU A 12 -5.35 -9.71 5.77
N GLN A 13 -5.75 -8.47 6.06
CA GLN A 13 -5.22 -7.66 7.14
C GLN A 13 -5.29 -8.40 8.48
N PHE A 14 -6.46 -8.87 8.87
CA PHE A 14 -6.66 -9.62 10.12
C PHE A 14 -5.76 -10.86 10.22
N ILE A 15 -5.63 -11.65 9.14
CA ILE A 15 -4.78 -12.84 9.14
C ILE A 15 -3.31 -12.45 9.36
N THR A 16 -2.87 -11.38 8.71
CA THR A 16 -1.48 -10.91 8.82
C THR A 16 -1.19 -10.37 10.22
N GLU A 17 -2.08 -9.55 10.79
CA GLU A 17 -1.96 -9.02 12.15
C GLU A 17 -1.96 -10.13 13.19
N PHE A 18 -2.90 -11.07 13.08
CA PHE A 18 -2.99 -12.23 13.96
C PHE A 18 -1.70 -13.06 13.94
N GLN A 19 -1.16 -13.31 12.74
CA GLN A 19 0.09 -14.07 12.61
C GLN A 19 1.29 -13.31 13.17
N ALA A 20 1.33 -11.99 13.05
CA ALA A 20 2.38 -11.15 13.63
C ALA A 20 2.35 -11.14 15.16
N GLU A 21 1.15 -11.18 15.77
CA GLU A 21 0.95 -11.18 17.22
C GLU A 21 1.20 -12.55 17.84
N TYR A 22 0.65 -13.60 17.25
CA TYR A 22 0.64 -14.95 17.85
C TYR A 22 1.69 -15.91 17.27
N ASN A 23 2.44 -15.51 16.22
CA ASN A 23 3.41 -16.36 15.49
C ASN A 23 2.81 -17.58 14.77
N PHE A 24 1.49 -17.64 14.59
CA PHE A 24 0.77 -18.64 13.81
C PHE A 24 -0.50 -18.03 13.20
N PRO A 25 -1.00 -18.56 12.05
CA PRO A 25 -2.19 -18.02 11.43
C PRO A 25 -3.47 -18.33 12.23
N PRO A 26 -4.54 -17.53 12.08
CA PRO A 26 -5.82 -17.83 12.70
C PRO A 26 -6.45 -19.10 12.11
N SER A 27 -7.26 -19.78 12.90
CA SER A 27 -8.13 -20.82 12.42
C SER A 27 -9.36 -20.23 11.71
N THR A 28 -10.03 -21.03 10.87
CA THR A 28 -11.29 -20.60 10.25
C THR A 28 -12.36 -20.17 11.27
N ARG A 29 -12.37 -20.78 12.47
CA ARG A 29 -13.30 -20.41 13.55
C ARG A 29 -12.99 -19.02 14.12
N GLU A 30 -11.73 -18.69 14.31
CA GLU A 30 -11.32 -17.36 14.77
C GLU A 30 -11.64 -16.29 13.72
N ILE A 31 -11.43 -16.57 12.44
CA ILE A 31 -11.87 -15.70 11.33
C ILE A 31 -13.39 -15.51 11.37
N CYS A 32 -14.17 -16.59 11.53
CA CYS A 32 -15.63 -16.49 11.63
C CYS A 32 -16.06 -15.62 12.82
N ALA A 33 -15.45 -15.83 13.99
CA ALA A 33 -15.78 -15.06 15.19
C ALA A 33 -15.47 -13.58 15.02
N HIS A 34 -14.28 -13.25 14.48
CA HIS A 34 -13.86 -11.87 14.28
C HIS A 34 -14.76 -11.11 13.29
N PHE A 35 -15.15 -11.75 12.20
CA PHE A 35 -15.94 -11.12 11.14
C PHE A 35 -17.46 -11.33 11.26
N GLY A 36 -17.94 -12.05 12.28
CA GLY A 36 -19.35 -12.34 12.47
C GLY A 36 -19.97 -13.20 11.38
N PHE A 37 -19.19 -14.13 10.78
CA PHE A 37 -19.74 -15.01 9.75
C PHE A 37 -20.68 -16.07 10.36
N ALA A 38 -21.86 -16.21 9.79
CA ALA A 38 -22.86 -17.19 10.23
C ALA A 38 -22.40 -18.65 10.05
N SER A 39 -21.41 -18.91 9.17
CA SER A 39 -20.90 -20.27 8.94
C SER A 39 -19.43 -20.27 8.53
N PRO A 40 -18.70 -21.36 8.83
CA PRO A 40 -17.33 -21.55 8.37
C PRO A 40 -17.17 -21.50 6.84
N LYS A 41 -18.22 -21.87 6.11
CA LYS A 41 -18.22 -21.85 4.64
C LYS A 41 -17.95 -20.47 4.08
N ALA A 42 -18.57 -19.42 4.66
CA ALA A 42 -18.37 -18.04 4.20
C ALA A 42 -16.89 -17.60 4.36
N ALA A 43 -16.25 -17.93 5.49
CA ALA A 43 -14.82 -17.66 5.68
C ALA A 43 -13.97 -18.43 4.67
N ILE A 44 -14.26 -19.72 4.44
CA ILE A 44 -13.53 -20.56 3.48
C ILE A 44 -13.66 -20.01 2.06
N ASP A 45 -14.83 -19.52 1.65
CA ASP A 45 -15.02 -18.95 0.32
C ASP A 45 -14.18 -17.70 0.11
N HIS A 46 -14.07 -16.84 1.13
CA HIS A 46 -13.15 -15.69 1.08
C HIS A 46 -11.67 -16.12 1.05
N LEU A 47 -11.27 -17.10 1.86
CA LEU A 47 -9.91 -17.64 1.86
C LEU A 47 -9.54 -18.24 0.49
N LYS A 48 -10.44 -19.03 -0.12
CA LYS A 48 -10.23 -19.55 -1.49
C LYS A 48 -10.11 -18.46 -2.54
N ALA A 49 -10.85 -17.37 -2.39
CA ALA A 49 -10.72 -16.22 -3.28
C ALA A 49 -9.37 -15.52 -3.13
N LEU A 50 -8.86 -15.39 -1.90
CA LEU A 50 -7.52 -14.87 -1.61
C LEU A 50 -6.41 -15.80 -2.14
N GLU A 51 -6.59 -17.12 -1.99
CA GLU A 51 -5.68 -18.12 -2.54
C GLU A 51 -5.63 -18.04 -4.08
N LYS A 52 -6.79 -17.99 -4.74
CA LYS A 52 -6.87 -17.82 -6.21
C LYS A 52 -6.17 -16.56 -6.70
N LYS A 53 -6.13 -15.51 -5.88
CA LYS A 53 -5.45 -14.23 -6.16
C LYS A 53 -3.97 -14.23 -5.76
N GLY A 54 -3.46 -15.31 -5.15
CA GLY A 54 -2.04 -15.49 -4.81
C GLY A 54 -1.59 -14.76 -3.53
N TYR A 55 -2.51 -14.45 -2.60
CA TYR A 55 -2.17 -13.81 -1.33
C TYR A 55 -1.82 -14.80 -0.22
N LEU A 56 -2.40 -15.96 -0.26
CA LEU A 56 -2.17 -17.03 0.70
C LEU A 56 -2.30 -18.41 0.06
N GLN A 57 -1.92 -19.44 0.79
CA GLN A 57 -2.11 -20.85 0.42
C GLN A 57 -2.84 -21.56 1.56
N ILE A 58 -3.84 -22.40 1.20
CA ILE A 58 -4.63 -23.19 2.15
C ILE A 58 -4.17 -24.64 2.13
N HIS A 59 -3.76 -25.15 3.30
CA HIS A 59 -3.40 -26.56 3.46
C HIS A 59 -4.59 -27.34 4.01
N SER A 60 -5.29 -28.08 3.15
CA SER A 60 -6.44 -28.88 3.51
C SER A 60 -6.10 -29.91 4.60
N GLY A 61 -7.02 -30.13 5.54
CA GLY A 61 -6.85 -31.09 6.64
C GLY A 61 -5.94 -30.67 7.77
N LYS A 62 -5.34 -29.47 7.72
CA LYS A 62 -4.52 -28.92 8.80
C LYS A 62 -5.28 -27.86 9.59
N SER A 63 -5.31 -27.98 10.91
CA SER A 63 -5.72 -26.87 11.77
C SER A 63 -4.75 -25.71 11.55
N ARG A 64 -5.28 -24.46 11.40
CA ARG A 64 -4.44 -23.27 11.10
C ARG A 64 -3.59 -23.41 9.82
N GLY A 65 -4.10 -24.16 8.85
CA GLY A 65 -3.39 -24.48 7.60
C GLY A 65 -3.42 -23.34 6.59
N ILE A 66 -3.04 -22.12 6.99
CA ILE A 66 -2.91 -20.95 6.12
C ILE A 66 -1.44 -20.54 6.09
N THR A 67 -0.86 -20.43 4.90
CA THR A 67 0.45 -19.83 4.68
C THR A 67 0.28 -18.53 3.91
N MET A 68 0.77 -17.44 4.47
CA MET A 68 0.77 -16.14 3.78
C MET A 68 1.85 -16.14 2.70
N LEU A 69 1.47 -15.79 1.49
CA LEU A 69 2.38 -15.58 0.35
C LEU A 69 2.72 -14.10 0.20
N LYS A 70 1.74 -13.21 0.51
CA LYS A 70 1.89 -11.77 0.49
C LYS A 70 1.18 -11.19 1.72
N PRO A 71 1.92 -10.63 2.69
CA PRO A 71 1.31 -10.02 3.87
C PRO A 71 0.55 -8.75 3.51
N HIS A 72 -0.45 -8.39 4.33
CA HIS A 72 -1.17 -7.13 4.14
C HIS A 72 -0.26 -5.93 4.48
N PRO A 73 -0.25 -4.87 3.66
CA PRO A 73 0.62 -3.71 3.87
C PRO A 73 0.49 -3.05 5.24
N ALA A 74 -0.75 -2.90 5.72
CA ALA A 74 -1.02 -2.27 7.02
C ALA A 74 -0.42 -3.03 8.22
N SER A 75 -0.08 -4.31 8.04
CA SER A 75 0.48 -5.17 9.10
C SER A 75 2.00 -5.32 8.99
N MET A 76 2.62 -4.71 7.99
CA MET A 76 4.08 -4.71 7.88
C MET A 76 4.70 -3.82 8.95
N LYS A 77 5.70 -4.34 9.67
CA LYS A 77 6.54 -3.51 10.53
C LYS A 77 7.41 -2.65 9.61
N GLY A 78 7.08 -1.36 9.51
CA GLY A 78 7.79 -0.42 8.64
C GLY A 78 6.88 0.29 7.65
N ILE A 79 7.51 1.03 6.75
CA ILE A 79 6.83 1.79 5.68
C ILE A 79 6.95 1.00 4.38
N PRO A 80 5.84 0.66 3.70
CA PRO A 80 5.91 -0.06 2.43
C PRO A 80 6.61 0.79 1.37
N ILE A 81 7.54 0.19 0.65
CA ILE A 81 8.17 0.78 -0.53
C ILE A 81 7.36 0.35 -1.74
N LEU A 82 6.84 1.34 -2.47
CA LEU A 82 6.08 1.08 -3.67
C LEU A 82 7.00 1.07 -4.90
N GLY A 83 6.80 0.10 -5.75
CA GLY A 83 7.38 0.06 -7.07
C GLY A 83 6.44 0.68 -8.10
N ARG A 84 6.13 -0.08 -9.15
CA ARG A 84 5.19 0.38 -10.18
C ARG A 84 3.76 0.39 -9.65
N ILE A 85 3.09 1.55 -9.71
CA ILE A 85 1.71 1.70 -9.26
C ILE A 85 0.78 1.44 -10.45
N ALA A 86 -0.02 0.38 -10.35
CA ALA A 86 -0.99 0.04 -11.39
C ALA A 86 -2.22 0.94 -11.32
N ALA A 87 -2.63 1.50 -12.46
CA ALA A 87 -3.85 2.30 -12.57
C ALA A 87 -5.09 1.52 -12.14
N GLY A 88 -6.01 2.20 -11.46
CA GLY A 88 -7.27 1.61 -11.01
C GLY A 88 -7.19 0.77 -9.73
N LEU A 89 -6.01 0.63 -9.14
CA LEU A 89 -5.84 0.04 -7.81
C LEU A 89 -5.57 1.13 -6.76
N PRO A 90 -5.94 0.89 -5.48
CA PRO A 90 -5.48 1.76 -4.39
C PRO A 90 -3.95 1.85 -4.36
N VAL A 91 -3.41 3.02 -4.04
CA VAL A 91 -1.95 3.25 -4.01
C VAL A 91 -1.23 2.22 -3.13
N LEU A 92 -1.79 1.90 -1.96
CA LEU A 92 -1.26 0.89 -1.03
C LEU A 92 -1.79 -0.53 -1.32
N ALA A 93 -2.19 -0.83 -2.54
CA ALA A 93 -2.50 -2.20 -2.92
C ALA A 93 -1.23 -3.08 -2.79
N VAL A 94 -1.41 -4.33 -2.34
CA VAL A 94 -0.27 -5.25 -2.13
C VAL A 94 0.53 -5.48 -3.40
N GLU A 95 -0.14 -5.40 -4.54
CA GLU A 95 0.47 -5.53 -5.87
C GLU A 95 1.50 -4.46 -6.19
N ASN A 96 1.37 -3.29 -5.56
CA ASN A 96 2.26 -2.15 -5.76
C ASN A 96 3.48 -2.18 -4.82
N ILE A 97 3.50 -3.07 -3.81
CA ILE A 97 4.57 -3.12 -2.80
C ILE A 97 5.69 -4.04 -3.28
N GLU A 98 6.89 -3.50 -3.35
CA GLU A 98 8.10 -4.23 -3.69
C GLU A 98 8.91 -4.64 -2.47
N ASP A 99 8.94 -3.75 -1.44
CA ASP A 99 9.76 -3.95 -0.24
C ASP A 99 9.17 -3.18 0.95
N THR A 100 9.83 -3.21 2.09
CA THR A 100 9.45 -2.47 3.30
C THR A 100 10.66 -1.77 3.89
N LEU A 101 10.56 -0.46 4.08
CA LEU A 101 11.56 0.32 4.79
C LEU A 101 11.43 0.03 6.30
N PRO A 102 12.46 -0.49 6.99
CA PRO A 102 12.38 -0.89 8.39
C PRO A 102 12.46 0.32 9.33
N VAL A 103 11.51 1.22 9.20
CA VAL A 103 11.36 2.41 10.05
C VAL A 103 10.04 2.30 10.80
N GLU A 104 10.08 2.57 12.11
CA GLU A 104 8.87 2.51 12.92
C GLU A 104 7.89 3.62 12.54
N ARG A 105 6.67 3.23 12.21
CA ARG A 105 5.60 4.15 11.73
C ARG A 105 5.31 5.29 12.69
N HIS A 106 5.48 5.10 13.99
CA HIS A 106 5.19 6.14 14.99
C HIS A 106 6.00 7.43 14.81
N PHE A 107 7.17 7.39 14.12
CA PHE A 107 7.92 8.61 13.78
C PHE A 107 7.19 9.53 12.80
N PHE A 108 6.20 8.99 12.06
CA PHE A 108 5.46 9.72 11.03
C PHE A 108 4.01 10.03 11.43
N GLY A 109 3.63 9.74 12.69
CA GLY A 109 2.27 9.91 13.21
C GLY A 109 1.34 8.76 12.83
N GLU A 110 0.01 8.99 12.96
CA GLU A 110 -1.02 7.99 12.65
C GLU A 110 -1.42 7.97 11.16
N GLU A 111 -0.89 8.91 10.36
CA GLU A 111 -1.21 8.99 8.94
C GLU A 111 -0.60 7.82 8.15
N GLU A 112 -1.34 7.33 7.17
CA GLU A 112 -0.80 6.33 6.25
C GLU A 112 0.35 6.92 5.43
N CYS A 113 1.46 6.15 5.36
CA CYS A 113 2.64 6.53 4.62
C CYS A 113 3.11 5.39 3.73
N PHE A 114 3.74 5.74 2.63
CA PHE A 114 4.50 4.84 1.78
C PHE A 114 5.82 5.47 1.37
N ALA A 115 6.76 4.67 0.94
CA ALA A 115 8.03 5.13 0.40
C ALA A 115 8.11 4.84 -1.10
N ILE A 116 8.84 5.67 -1.83
CA ILE A 116 9.17 5.47 -3.24
C ILE A 116 10.63 5.81 -3.49
N TRP A 117 11.25 5.12 -4.43
CA TRP A 117 12.55 5.50 -4.96
C TRP A 117 12.40 6.63 -5.96
N VAL A 118 13.29 7.60 -5.87
CA VAL A 118 13.35 8.73 -6.81
C VAL A 118 14.22 8.36 -8.00
N TYR A 119 13.73 8.63 -9.19
CA TYR A 119 14.46 8.47 -10.44
C TYR A 119 14.52 9.79 -11.18
N GLY A 120 15.74 10.20 -11.58
CA GLY A 120 15.99 11.43 -12.31
C GLY A 120 16.24 12.66 -11.43
N ASP A 121 16.49 13.79 -12.09
CA ASP A 121 17.00 15.03 -11.47
C ASP A 121 15.98 16.18 -11.43
N SER A 122 14.70 15.91 -11.69
CA SER A 122 13.67 16.96 -11.81
C SER A 122 13.39 17.73 -10.52
N MET A 123 13.79 17.19 -9.35
CA MET A 123 13.54 17.76 -8.03
C MET A 123 14.81 18.14 -7.27
N THR A 124 15.98 18.19 -7.93
CA THR A 124 17.26 18.53 -7.30
C THR A 124 17.31 19.93 -6.67
N GLY A 125 16.53 20.89 -7.21
CA GLY A 125 16.38 22.20 -6.58
C GLY A 125 15.62 22.18 -5.24
N ALA A 126 14.95 21.07 -4.92
CA ALA A 126 14.33 20.80 -3.62
C ALA A 126 15.17 19.84 -2.74
N HIS A 127 16.45 19.61 -3.11
CA HIS A 127 17.34 18.65 -2.45
C HIS A 127 16.79 17.21 -2.43
N ILE A 128 16.07 16.83 -3.48
CA ILE A 128 15.62 15.46 -3.73
C ILE A 128 16.37 14.98 -4.97
N GLU A 129 17.24 13.98 -4.78
CA GLU A 129 18.20 13.53 -5.79
C GLU A 129 17.85 12.13 -6.31
N ASP A 130 18.42 11.77 -7.46
CA ASP A 130 18.32 10.43 -8.02
C ASP A 130 18.84 9.38 -7.04
N GLY A 131 18.03 8.32 -6.81
CA GLY A 131 18.34 7.27 -5.85
C GLY A 131 17.88 7.54 -4.41
N ASP A 132 17.31 8.71 -4.12
CA ASP A 132 16.71 8.97 -2.80
C ASP A 132 15.48 8.07 -2.56
N CYS A 133 15.28 7.70 -1.29
CA CYS A 133 14.04 7.06 -0.84
C CYS A 133 13.19 8.10 -0.08
N VAL A 134 12.09 8.53 -0.67
CA VAL A 134 11.21 9.54 -0.07
C VAL A 134 9.98 8.89 0.56
N ILE A 135 9.60 9.39 1.75
CA ILE A 135 8.40 8.95 2.45
C ILE A 135 7.28 9.95 2.17
N VAL A 136 6.18 9.42 1.66
CA VAL A 136 5.00 10.18 1.24
C VAL A 136 3.84 9.87 2.18
N ARG A 137 3.16 10.90 2.67
CA ARG A 137 1.91 10.76 3.44
C ARG A 137 0.73 10.70 2.49
N VAL A 138 -0.19 9.77 2.74
CA VAL A 138 -1.44 9.68 1.98
C VAL A 138 -2.38 10.77 2.45
N ARG A 139 -2.73 11.71 1.58
CA ARG A 139 -3.66 12.82 1.84
C ARG A 139 -4.61 13.03 0.69
N GLU A 140 -5.83 13.43 0.99
CA GLU A 140 -6.85 13.75 -0.02
C GLU A 140 -6.63 15.12 -0.68
N LYS A 141 -5.87 16.01 -0.05
CA LYS A 141 -5.66 17.39 -0.51
C LYS A 141 -4.21 17.80 -0.36
N ALA A 142 -3.75 18.57 -1.32
CA ALA A 142 -2.46 19.24 -1.31
C ALA A 142 -2.67 20.77 -1.37
N GLU A 143 -1.74 21.51 -0.79
CA GLU A 143 -1.70 22.96 -0.84
C GLU A 143 -0.67 23.45 -1.86
N ASN A 144 -0.83 24.70 -2.33
CA ASN A 144 0.13 25.26 -3.28
C ASN A 144 1.53 25.36 -2.67
N GLY A 145 2.49 24.74 -3.32
CA GLY A 145 3.87 24.66 -2.87
C GLY A 145 4.24 23.34 -2.18
N ASP A 146 3.28 22.45 -1.94
CA ASP A 146 3.58 21.10 -1.45
C ASP A 146 4.34 20.30 -2.51
N VAL A 147 5.24 19.45 -2.06
CA VAL A 147 5.82 18.39 -2.90
C VAL A 147 4.88 17.19 -2.86
N VAL A 148 4.37 16.80 -4.01
CA VAL A 148 3.42 15.68 -4.15
C VAL A 148 3.99 14.55 -4.99
N ALA A 149 3.60 13.33 -4.66
CA ALA A 149 3.75 12.18 -5.53
C ALA A 149 2.50 12.09 -6.43
N ALA A 150 2.64 12.48 -7.69
CA ALA A 150 1.55 12.45 -8.67
C ALA A 150 1.67 11.19 -9.53
N LEU A 151 0.56 10.46 -9.68
CA LEU A 151 0.44 9.35 -10.61
C LEU A 151 0.00 9.88 -11.99
N ILE A 152 0.83 9.72 -12.99
CA ILE A 152 0.58 10.12 -14.38
C ILE A 152 0.91 8.93 -15.28
N ASP A 153 -0.06 8.46 -16.06
CA ASP A 153 0.13 7.35 -17.02
C ASP A 153 0.85 6.12 -16.42
N ASP A 154 0.41 5.67 -15.24
CA ASP A 154 1.00 4.55 -14.49
C ASP A 154 2.42 4.78 -13.93
N GLU A 155 2.93 6.00 -14.00
CA GLU A 155 4.22 6.39 -13.40
C GLU A 155 4.03 7.40 -12.27
N VAL A 156 4.77 7.21 -11.17
CA VAL A 156 4.80 8.16 -10.07
C VAL A 156 5.90 9.17 -10.29
N THR A 157 5.54 10.45 -10.21
CA THR A 157 6.50 11.55 -10.31
C THR A 157 6.38 12.51 -9.14
N LEU A 158 7.51 13.03 -8.66
CA LEU A 158 7.53 14.07 -7.63
C LEU A 158 7.55 15.43 -8.29
N LYS A 159 6.65 16.31 -7.85
CA LYS A 159 6.57 17.70 -8.33
C LYS A 159 6.03 18.61 -7.24
N TYR A 160 6.29 19.91 -7.36
CA TYR A 160 5.53 20.92 -6.64
C TYR A 160 4.11 21.00 -7.18
N PHE A 161 3.14 20.97 -6.29
CA PHE A 161 1.73 21.13 -6.61
C PHE A 161 1.33 22.62 -6.62
N TYR A 162 0.63 23.04 -7.67
CA TYR A 162 0.00 24.35 -7.75
C TYR A 162 -1.38 24.23 -8.38
N GLN A 163 -2.40 24.70 -7.67
CA GLN A 163 -3.75 24.85 -8.22
C GLN A 163 -3.98 26.29 -8.67
N LYS A 164 -4.30 26.49 -9.94
CA LYS A 164 -4.63 27.78 -10.52
C LYS A 164 -6.07 28.20 -10.18
N LYS A 165 -6.41 29.49 -10.40
CA LYS A 165 -7.74 30.03 -10.14
C LYS A 165 -8.85 29.36 -10.96
N ASP A 166 -8.54 28.86 -12.12
CA ASP A 166 -9.42 28.09 -13.01
C ASP A 166 -9.55 26.62 -12.61
N LYS A 167 -9.00 26.23 -11.46
CA LYS A 167 -8.90 24.86 -10.92
C LYS A 167 -7.96 23.92 -11.69
N THR A 168 -7.24 24.41 -12.68
CA THR A 168 -6.21 23.61 -13.35
C THR A 168 -5.08 23.33 -12.37
N ILE A 169 -4.57 22.08 -12.37
CA ILE A 169 -3.42 21.67 -11.59
C ILE A 169 -2.17 21.81 -12.47
N GLU A 170 -1.16 22.44 -11.94
CA GLU A 170 0.17 22.56 -12.54
C GLU A 170 1.18 21.86 -11.63
N LEU A 171 1.91 20.92 -12.20
CA LEU A 171 2.97 20.16 -11.53
C LEU A 171 4.32 20.73 -11.95
N ARG A 172 5.03 21.40 -11.05
CA ARG A 172 6.29 22.09 -11.33
C ARG A 172 7.50 21.29 -10.86
N PRO A 173 8.49 21.09 -11.71
CA PRO A 173 9.79 20.58 -11.29
C PRO A 173 10.52 21.62 -10.41
N ALA A 174 11.37 21.16 -9.50
CA ALA A 174 12.29 22.03 -8.76
C ALA A 174 13.57 22.40 -9.56
N ASN A 175 13.90 21.58 -10.55
CA ASN A 175 15.05 21.80 -11.41
C ASN A 175 14.66 22.68 -12.61
N LEU A 176 15.32 23.84 -12.76
CA LEU A 176 15.05 24.82 -13.83
C LEU A 176 15.34 24.32 -15.25
N LYS A 177 15.98 23.17 -15.41
CA LYS A 177 16.16 22.53 -16.73
C LYS A 177 14.86 22.00 -17.32
N TYR A 178 13.85 21.76 -16.48
CA TYR A 178 12.57 21.20 -16.88
C TYR A 178 11.47 22.26 -16.87
N ARG A 179 10.48 22.07 -17.72
CA ARG A 179 9.27 22.91 -17.75
C ARG A 179 8.12 22.20 -17.03
N PRO A 180 7.17 22.97 -16.46
CA PRO A 180 5.93 22.42 -15.91
C PRO A 180 5.12 21.64 -16.94
#